data_65e734b294725485f7ccac1780ba3d7a
#
_entry.id   65e734b294725485f7ccac1780ba3d7a
#
_cell.length_a   1.000
_cell.length_b   1.000
_cell.length_c   1.000
_cell.angle_alpha   90.00
_cell.angle_beta   90.00
_cell.angle_gamma   90.00
#
_symmetry.space_group_name_H-M   'P 1'
#
loop_
_entity.id
_entity.type
_entity.pdbx_description
1 polymer ?
#
loop_
_entity_poly.entity_id
_entity_poly.type
_entity_poly.pdbx_seq_one_letter_code
_entity_poly.pdbx_strand_id
1 'polypeptide(L)'
;MAGKFRCILLLIAGLFVSSLSYAENTEIPSYEEGISLFDVEATLQPDGVLDIKENIHFQARNQQIKHGFYRDLPRLWMQPDGDAALLNYHIVGVTRDGIPEPWHLDWHIGLMIIVVGDKQRFLPQGDYHYQIHYQVKNAFLREGDSDLLIWNVTGNHWPFEIYKTRFSLQFSNIAGNPFSEIDLFTGEEGDTYRNGRILEDGRIESRDPFYREDFTVLYRWPHALLSNASAPQTTNIFSHILLPSTSSLLIWFPCLFLVCGWLYLWKRRPQFTPVDVIETDVIPPDYTPGMLRLDAKLVYDDKGFCADIVNLIVKGKIHLEDQYDKNQQILICVNEGATRNNAV
;
A
#
# COMPACT_ATOMS: atom_id res chain seq x y z
N MET A 1 56.16 24.28 -60.48
CA MET A 1 54.66 24.15 -60.34
C MET A 1 54.18 22.88 -59.68
N ALA A 2 55.01 22.15 -58.93
CA ALA A 2 54.62 20.86 -58.30
C ALA A 2 54.24 20.98 -56.81
N GLY A 3 54.40 22.15 -56.22
CA GLY A 3 54.12 22.31 -54.75
C GLY A 3 52.68 22.75 -54.35
N LYS A 4 51.92 23.32 -55.28
CA LYS A 4 50.55 23.80 -55.00
C LYS A 4 49.49 22.74 -55.20
N PHE A 5 49.73 21.67 -55.85
CA PHE A 5 48.79 20.56 -56.06
C PHE A 5 48.70 19.61 -54.86
N ARG A 6 49.78 19.50 -54.04
CA ARG A 6 49.80 18.63 -52.85
C ARG A 6 49.00 19.16 -51.71
N CYS A 7 48.88 20.50 -51.54
CA CYS A 7 48.08 21.10 -50.47
C CYS A 7 46.58 21.03 -50.73
N ILE A 8 46.12 21.01 -51.95
CA ILE A 8 44.70 20.92 -52.31
C ILE A 8 44.17 19.50 -52.11
N LEU A 9 45.01 18.48 -52.40
CA LEU A 9 44.60 17.08 -52.14
C LEU A 9 44.48 16.73 -50.66
N LEU A 10 45.28 17.34 -49.79
CA LEU A 10 45.18 17.13 -48.34
C LEU A 10 43.99 17.89 -47.71
N LEU A 11 43.54 19.00 -48.30
CA LEU A 11 42.34 19.73 -47.85
C LEU A 11 41.05 19.02 -48.26
N ILE A 12 41.03 18.31 -49.40
CA ILE A 12 39.88 17.52 -49.85
C ILE A 12 39.78 16.21 -49.05
N ALA A 13 40.91 15.60 -48.65
CA ALA A 13 40.92 14.43 -47.75
C ALA A 13 40.47 14.77 -46.33
N GLY A 14 40.73 16.00 -45.87
CA GLY A 14 40.28 16.47 -44.56
C GLY A 14 38.79 16.78 -44.47
N LEU A 15 38.13 17.10 -45.59
CA LEU A 15 36.68 17.37 -45.66
C LEU A 15 35.84 16.10 -45.82
N PHE A 16 36.44 14.96 -46.20
CA PHE A 16 35.72 13.68 -46.29
C PHE A 16 35.73 12.87 -45.01
N VAL A 17 36.49 13.26 -43.96
CA VAL A 17 36.55 12.57 -42.67
C VAL A 17 35.54 13.14 -41.67
N SER A 18 34.90 14.28 -41.95
CA SER A 18 33.93 14.94 -41.02
C SER A 18 32.46 14.55 -41.25
N SER A 19 32.17 13.58 -42.10
CA SER A 19 30.83 12.99 -42.26
C SER A 19 30.75 11.54 -41.76
N LEU A 20 31.55 11.18 -40.77
CA LEU A 20 31.17 10.09 -39.88
C LEU A 20 29.98 10.59 -39.08
N SER A 21 28.79 10.32 -39.65
CA SER A 21 27.55 10.35 -38.87
C SER A 21 27.83 9.61 -37.58
N TYR A 22 27.81 10.33 -36.47
CA TYR A 22 27.51 9.75 -35.19
C TYR A 22 26.10 9.17 -35.39
N ALA A 23 26.02 7.92 -35.79
CA ALA A 23 24.89 7.10 -35.43
C ALA A 23 24.96 7.11 -33.92
N GLU A 24 24.15 7.94 -33.30
CA GLU A 24 23.79 7.83 -31.91
C GLU A 24 23.26 6.40 -31.78
N ASN A 25 24.17 5.50 -31.39
CA ASN A 25 23.77 4.22 -30.84
C ASN A 25 22.95 4.59 -29.62
N THR A 26 21.67 4.79 -29.80
CA THR A 26 20.69 4.57 -28.75
C THR A 26 20.76 3.07 -28.46
N GLU A 27 21.83 2.63 -27.79
CA GLU A 27 21.76 1.41 -27.00
C GLU A 27 20.57 1.64 -26.08
N ILE A 28 19.48 0.98 -26.40
CA ILE A 28 18.37 0.85 -25.48
C ILE A 28 19.03 0.27 -24.22
N PRO A 29 19.07 1.01 -23.10
CA PRO A 29 19.70 0.51 -21.90
C PRO A 29 19.13 -0.89 -21.66
N SER A 30 19.98 -1.89 -21.43
CA SER A 30 19.52 -3.21 -21.04
C SER A 30 18.97 -3.02 -19.63
N TYR A 31 17.71 -2.66 -19.55
CA TYR A 31 17.03 -2.45 -18.30
C TYR A 31 17.08 -3.73 -17.48
N GLU A 32 17.28 -3.59 -16.21
CA GLU A 32 17.01 -4.65 -15.25
C GLU A 32 15.53 -5.03 -15.34
N GLU A 33 15.09 -6.02 -14.59
CA GLU A 33 13.68 -6.39 -14.56
C GLU A 33 12.80 -5.20 -14.17
N GLY A 34 11.77 -4.89 -14.96
CA GLY A 34 10.90 -3.75 -14.72
C GLY A 34 9.93 -3.45 -15.86
N ILE A 35 9.36 -2.25 -15.81
CA ILE A 35 8.47 -1.71 -16.85
C ILE A 35 9.23 -0.67 -17.67
N SER A 36 9.56 -1.00 -18.90
CA SER A 36 10.23 -0.08 -19.81
C SER A 36 9.32 1.04 -20.31
N LEU A 37 8.03 0.74 -20.49
CA LEU A 37 7.00 1.71 -20.86
C LEU A 37 5.65 1.33 -20.26
N PHE A 38 5.01 2.29 -19.60
CA PHE A 38 3.64 2.22 -19.15
C PHE A 38 2.83 3.27 -19.92
N ASP A 39 2.14 2.86 -20.98
CA ASP A 39 1.43 3.76 -21.89
C ASP A 39 -0.09 3.57 -21.74
N VAL A 40 -0.79 4.63 -21.35
CA VAL A 40 -2.23 4.58 -21.06
C VAL A 40 -3.00 5.48 -22.00
N GLU A 41 -3.91 4.87 -22.72
CA GLU A 41 -4.89 5.55 -23.57
C GLU A 41 -6.26 5.52 -22.89
N ALA A 42 -6.76 6.69 -22.54
CA ALA A 42 -8.06 6.86 -21.92
C ALA A 42 -9.01 7.58 -22.89
N THR A 43 -10.20 7.04 -23.07
CA THR A 43 -11.25 7.64 -23.92
C THR A 43 -12.50 7.86 -23.09
N LEU A 44 -12.90 9.12 -22.96
CA LEU A 44 -14.13 9.49 -22.25
C LEU A 44 -15.32 9.45 -23.19
N GLN A 45 -16.28 8.59 -22.85
CA GLN A 45 -17.50 8.40 -23.62
C GLN A 45 -18.55 9.48 -23.27
N PRO A 46 -19.52 9.79 -24.18
CA PRO A 46 -20.54 10.80 -23.92
C PRO A 46 -21.43 10.53 -22.71
N ASP A 47 -21.53 9.28 -22.27
CA ASP A 47 -22.26 8.85 -21.06
C ASP A 47 -21.43 8.95 -19.78
N GLY A 48 -20.16 9.42 -19.88
CA GLY A 48 -19.24 9.56 -18.74
C GLY A 48 -18.47 8.30 -18.38
N VAL A 49 -18.58 7.23 -19.17
CA VAL A 49 -17.75 6.04 -19.01
C VAL A 49 -16.33 6.33 -19.51
N LEU A 50 -15.34 6.05 -18.71
CA LEU A 50 -13.93 6.13 -19.09
C LEU A 50 -13.47 4.76 -19.58
N ASP A 51 -13.13 4.65 -20.87
CA ASP A 51 -12.58 3.44 -21.50
C ASP A 51 -11.06 3.56 -21.49
N ILE A 52 -10.38 2.60 -20.87
CA ILE A 52 -8.94 2.65 -20.62
C ILE A 52 -8.27 1.42 -21.21
N LYS A 53 -7.18 1.68 -21.95
CA LYS A 53 -6.22 0.68 -22.42
C LYS A 53 -4.86 0.98 -21.83
N GLU A 54 -4.37 0.11 -20.98
CA GLU A 54 -3.02 0.15 -20.44
C GLU A 54 -2.12 -0.76 -21.28
N ASN A 55 -1.16 -0.19 -21.95
CA ASN A 55 -0.13 -0.90 -22.73
C ASN A 55 1.15 -0.91 -21.91
N ILE A 56 1.52 -2.06 -21.39
CA ILE A 56 2.61 -2.21 -20.43
C ILE A 56 3.70 -3.08 -21.05
N HIS A 57 4.88 -2.51 -21.23
CA HIS A 57 6.05 -3.22 -21.73
C HIS A 57 6.90 -3.70 -20.56
N PHE A 58 6.87 -4.98 -20.29
CA PHE A 58 7.63 -5.63 -19.22
C PHE A 58 8.91 -6.24 -19.71
N GLN A 59 9.94 -6.15 -18.88
CA GLN A 59 11.18 -6.90 -19.01
C GLN A 59 11.28 -7.91 -17.87
N ALA A 60 10.94 -9.16 -18.16
CA ALA A 60 11.02 -10.25 -17.21
C ALA A 60 12.43 -10.87 -17.23
N ARG A 61 13.06 -10.93 -16.05
CA ARG A 61 14.40 -11.53 -15.85
C ARG A 61 14.38 -12.63 -14.81
N ASN A 62 13.18 -13.07 -14.39
CA ASN A 62 12.92 -14.12 -13.39
C ASN A 62 13.37 -13.78 -11.96
N GLN A 63 13.53 -12.51 -11.64
CA GLN A 63 13.79 -12.09 -10.27
C GLN A 63 12.48 -11.97 -9.50
N GLN A 64 11.58 -11.12 -9.94
CA GLN A 64 10.26 -10.85 -9.36
C GLN A 64 9.13 -11.30 -10.30
N ILE A 65 9.26 -11.04 -11.61
CA ILE A 65 8.26 -11.39 -12.63
C ILE A 65 8.49 -12.83 -13.08
N LYS A 66 7.80 -13.79 -12.46
CA LYS A 66 7.97 -15.23 -12.70
C LYS A 66 6.75 -15.90 -13.34
N HIS A 67 5.55 -15.41 -13.04
CA HIS A 67 4.30 -16.04 -13.46
C HIS A 67 3.30 -15.02 -14.03
N GLY A 68 3.59 -13.75 -13.91
CA GLY A 68 2.73 -12.61 -14.25
C GLY A 68 2.91 -11.49 -13.25
N PHE A 69 1.89 -10.66 -13.09
CA PHE A 69 1.92 -9.49 -12.22
C PHE A 69 0.54 -9.17 -11.65
N TYR A 70 0.51 -8.24 -10.68
CA TYR A 70 -0.70 -7.71 -10.07
C TYR A 70 -0.90 -6.27 -10.52
N ARG A 71 -2.15 -5.92 -10.88
CA ARG A 71 -2.54 -4.54 -11.18
C ARG A 71 -3.60 -4.10 -10.18
N ASP A 72 -3.21 -3.22 -9.29
CA ASP A 72 -4.07 -2.68 -8.25
C ASP A 72 -4.91 -1.54 -8.82
N LEU A 73 -6.23 -1.62 -8.67
CA LEU A 73 -7.18 -0.60 -9.09
C LEU A 73 -8.01 -0.14 -7.88
N PRO A 74 -7.87 1.11 -7.44
CA PRO A 74 -8.64 1.63 -6.31
C PRO A 74 -10.12 1.70 -6.67
N ARG A 75 -10.99 1.24 -5.76
CA ARG A 75 -12.45 1.31 -5.93
C ARG A 75 -13.08 2.49 -5.21
N LEU A 76 -12.39 3.01 -4.22
CA LEU A 76 -12.85 4.17 -3.46
C LEU A 76 -11.95 5.35 -3.80
N TRP A 77 -12.58 6.43 -4.17
CA TRP A 77 -11.93 7.70 -4.41
C TRP A 77 -12.46 8.73 -3.42
N MET A 78 -11.61 9.10 -2.46
CA MET A 78 -11.94 10.10 -1.45
C MET A 78 -11.93 11.48 -2.08
N GLN A 79 -13.01 12.23 -1.87
CA GLN A 79 -13.12 13.61 -2.32
C GLN A 79 -12.68 14.59 -1.22
N PRO A 80 -12.31 15.82 -1.57
CA PRO A 80 -11.85 16.80 -0.60
C PRO A 80 -12.90 17.17 0.47
N ASP A 81 -14.20 16.98 0.19
CA ASP A 81 -15.31 17.20 1.11
C ASP A 81 -15.55 16.03 2.10
N GLY A 82 -14.78 14.94 1.96
CA GLY A 82 -14.89 13.74 2.78
C GLY A 82 -15.89 12.71 2.28
N ASP A 83 -16.59 12.99 1.19
CA ASP A 83 -17.39 12.00 0.48
C ASP A 83 -16.49 11.09 -0.35
N ALA A 84 -16.98 9.91 -0.71
CA ALA A 84 -16.27 9.00 -1.58
C ALA A 84 -17.09 8.64 -2.81
N ALA A 85 -16.43 8.58 -3.96
CA ALA A 85 -16.96 7.98 -5.16
C ALA A 85 -16.59 6.51 -5.22
N LEU A 86 -17.54 5.64 -5.51
CA LEU A 86 -17.28 4.23 -5.79
C LEU A 86 -17.02 4.08 -7.28
N LEU A 87 -15.78 3.77 -7.64
CA LEU A 87 -15.38 3.45 -8.99
C LEU A 87 -15.88 2.05 -9.37
N ASN A 88 -16.60 1.96 -10.47
CA ASN A 88 -17.15 0.70 -10.97
C ASN A 88 -16.40 0.28 -12.23
N TYR A 89 -15.61 -0.79 -12.09
CA TYR A 89 -14.80 -1.34 -13.17
C TYR A 89 -15.51 -2.47 -13.88
N HIS A 90 -15.38 -2.49 -15.20
CA HIS A 90 -15.71 -3.61 -16.06
C HIS A 90 -14.47 -3.99 -16.87
N ILE A 91 -13.86 -5.15 -16.56
CA ILE A 91 -12.67 -5.61 -17.26
C ILE A 91 -13.12 -6.27 -18.56
N VAL A 92 -12.63 -5.73 -19.68
CA VAL A 92 -12.91 -6.25 -21.02
C VAL A 92 -12.00 -7.41 -21.35
N GLY A 93 -10.72 -7.32 -20.99
CA GLY A 93 -9.77 -8.40 -21.19
C GLY A 93 -8.32 -8.01 -20.96
N VAL A 94 -7.49 -9.02 -20.95
CA VAL A 94 -6.03 -8.89 -20.87
C VAL A 94 -5.40 -9.69 -21.99
N THR A 95 -4.43 -9.10 -22.67
CA THR A 95 -3.62 -9.79 -23.69
C THR A 95 -2.14 -9.67 -23.40
N ARG A 96 -1.36 -10.66 -23.86
CA ARG A 96 0.09 -10.62 -23.89
C ARG A 96 0.55 -10.86 -25.33
N ASP A 97 1.30 -9.92 -25.87
CA ASP A 97 1.78 -9.97 -27.27
C ASP A 97 0.63 -10.17 -28.29
N GLY A 98 -0.54 -9.55 -27.98
CA GLY A 98 -1.75 -9.65 -28.77
C GLY A 98 -2.57 -10.93 -28.61
N ILE A 99 -2.13 -11.87 -27.76
CA ILE A 99 -2.82 -13.13 -27.48
C ILE A 99 -3.52 -13.02 -26.10
N PRO A 100 -4.77 -13.51 -25.95
CA PRO A 100 -5.44 -13.52 -24.65
C PRO A 100 -4.59 -14.19 -23.57
N GLU A 101 -4.39 -13.49 -22.44
CA GLU A 101 -3.64 -13.99 -21.30
C GLU A 101 -4.62 -14.35 -20.17
N PRO A 102 -4.40 -15.43 -19.43
CA PRO A 102 -5.18 -15.77 -18.25
C PRO A 102 -5.13 -14.66 -17.20
N TRP A 103 -6.28 -14.33 -16.64
CA TRP A 103 -6.41 -13.39 -15.55
C TRP A 103 -7.62 -13.70 -14.67
N HIS A 104 -7.62 -13.17 -13.44
CA HIS A 104 -8.78 -13.20 -12.54
C HIS A 104 -8.77 -11.97 -11.63
N LEU A 105 -9.91 -11.73 -10.95
CA LEU A 105 -10.04 -10.64 -10.01
C LEU A 105 -9.89 -11.14 -8.59
N ASP A 106 -9.13 -10.40 -7.81
CA ASP A 106 -9.07 -10.53 -6.36
C ASP A 106 -9.62 -9.25 -5.71
N TRP A 107 -10.43 -9.42 -4.66
CA TRP A 107 -11.21 -8.33 -4.09
C TRP A 107 -10.78 -8.07 -2.65
N HIS A 108 -10.38 -6.82 -2.40
CA HIS A 108 -10.07 -6.30 -1.09
C HIS A 108 -10.97 -5.10 -0.74
N ILE A 109 -10.96 -4.69 0.52
CA ILE A 109 -11.71 -3.51 0.95
C ILE A 109 -11.13 -2.27 0.25
N GLY A 110 -11.95 -1.62 -0.58
CA GLY A 110 -11.54 -0.41 -1.31
C GLY A 110 -10.60 -0.63 -2.50
N LEU A 111 -10.24 -1.89 -2.82
CA LEU A 111 -9.29 -2.23 -3.87
C LEU A 111 -9.78 -3.42 -4.69
N MET A 112 -9.56 -3.38 -5.99
CA MET A 112 -9.70 -4.51 -6.89
C MET A 112 -8.34 -4.78 -7.52
N ILE A 113 -7.91 -6.04 -7.51
CA ILE A 113 -6.62 -6.47 -8.09
C ILE A 113 -6.91 -7.32 -9.31
N ILE A 114 -6.34 -6.95 -10.45
CA ILE A 114 -6.29 -7.82 -11.62
C ILE A 114 -5.02 -8.65 -11.50
N VAL A 115 -5.20 -9.96 -11.26
CA VAL A 115 -4.09 -10.92 -11.23
C VAL A 115 -3.91 -11.45 -12.64
N VAL A 116 -2.79 -11.08 -13.27
CA VAL A 116 -2.46 -11.44 -14.65
C VAL A 116 -1.46 -12.59 -14.66
N GLY A 117 -1.73 -13.60 -15.48
CA GLY A 117 -0.87 -14.77 -15.63
C GLY A 117 -1.40 -16.01 -14.93
N ASP A 118 -0.58 -17.04 -14.87
CA ASP A 118 -0.93 -18.36 -14.31
C ASP A 118 0.18 -18.82 -13.34
N LYS A 119 -0.20 -19.09 -12.10
CA LYS A 119 0.72 -19.58 -11.05
C LYS A 119 1.41 -20.90 -11.40
N GLN A 120 0.80 -21.71 -12.27
CA GLN A 120 1.35 -23.00 -12.69
C GLN A 120 2.26 -22.88 -13.91
N ARG A 121 2.24 -21.72 -14.59
CA ARG A 121 2.98 -21.48 -15.81
C ARG A 121 4.08 -20.47 -15.56
N PHE A 122 5.31 -20.91 -15.69
CA PHE A 122 6.47 -20.05 -15.59
C PHE A 122 6.58 -19.15 -16.83
N LEU A 123 6.79 -17.85 -16.60
CA LEU A 123 7.04 -16.89 -17.66
C LEU A 123 8.53 -16.92 -18.03
N PRO A 124 8.93 -17.29 -19.24
CA PRO A 124 10.35 -17.24 -19.65
C PRO A 124 10.93 -15.83 -19.51
N GLN A 125 12.26 -15.73 -19.46
CA GLN A 125 12.92 -14.42 -19.56
C GLN A 125 12.67 -13.85 -20.95
N GLY A 126 12.31 -12.57 -20.99
CA GLY A 126 11.99 -11.91 -22.26
C GLY A 126 11.36 -10.54 -22.03
N ASP A 127 11.10 -9.89 -23.13
CA ASP A 127 10.38 -8.63 -23.17
C ASP A 127 8.97 -8.93 -23.66
N TYR A 128 7.97 -8.41 -22.94
CA TYR A 128 6.56 -8.72 -23.16
C TYR A 128 5.74 -7.44 -23.25
N HIS A 129 4.76 -7.47 -24.14
CA HIS A 129 3.77 -6.41 -24.26
C HIS A 129 2.43 -6.89 -23.73
N TYR A 130 2.03 -6.40 -22.55
CA TYR A 130 0.72 -6.63 -21.98
C TYR A 130 -0.22 -5.47 -22.31
N GLN A 131 -1.47 -5.81 -22.63
CA GLN A 131 -2.53 -4.82 -22.71
C GLN A 131 -3.65 -5.22 -21.76
N ILE A 132 -4.03 -4.30 -20.87
CA ILE A 132 -5.21 -4.43 -20.02
C ILE A 132 -6.25 -3.44 -20.54
N HIS A 133 -7.44 -3.94 -20.89
CA HIS A 133 -8.56 -3.13 -21.34
C HIS A 133 -9.70 -3.20 -20.34
N TYR A 134 -10.15 -2.05 -19.86
CA TYR A 134 -11.27 -1.96 -18.93
C TYR A 134 -12.02 -0.64 -19.06
N GLN A 135 -13.23 -0.60 -18.52
CA GLN A 135 -14.12 0.56 -18.47
C GLN A 135 -14.39 0.94 -17.02
N VAL A 136 -14.46 2.23 -16.74
CA VAL A 136 -14.69 2.77 -15.40
C VAL A 136 -15.87 3.74 -15.42
N LYS A 137 -16.82 3.54 -14.51
CA LYS A 137 -17.90 4.50 -14.21
C LYS A 137 -17.57 5.27 -12.95
N ASN A 138 -18.09 6.49 -12.85
CA ASN A 138 -17.86 7.42 -11.75
C ASN A 138 -16.40 7.90 -11.63
N ALA A 139 -15.65 7.93 -12.75
CA ALA A 139 -14.24 8.27 -12.75
C ALA A 139 -13.94 9.78 -12.75
N PHE A 140 -14.93 10.65 -12.91
CA PHE A 140 -14.74 12.10 -12.92
C PHE A 140 -15.56 12.78 -11.82
N LEU A 141 -15.16 13.99 -11.43
CA LEU A 141 -15.87 14.83 -10.47
C LEU A 141 -16.58 15.96 -11.18
N ARG A 142 -17.66 16.45 -10.59
CA ARG A 142 -18.37 17.63 -11.06
C ARG A 142 -18.18 18.79 -10.09
N GLU A 143 -17.53 19.86 -10.55
CA GLU A 143 -17.27 21.06 -9.77
C GLU A 143 -17.84 22.29 -10.47
N GLY A 144 -19.05 22.70 -10.10
CA GLY A 144 -19.74 23.85 -10.71
C GLY A 144 -19.92 23.67 -12.22
N ASP A 145 -19.32 24.55 -13.01
CA ASP A 145 -19.41 24.54 -14.47
C ASP A 145 -18.30 23.68 -15.14
N SER A 146 -17.52 22.97 -14.37
CA SER A 146 -16.41 22.11 -14.86
C SER A 146 -16.56 20.69 -14.35
N ASP A 147 -16.06 19.76 -15.15
CA ASP A 147 -15.83 18.38 -14.76
C ASP A 147 -14.31 18.14 -14.68
N LEU A 148 -13.89 17.27 -13.79
CA LEU A 148 -12.50 17.03 -13.42
C LEU A 148 -12.20 15.53 -13.32
N LEU A 149 -11.17 15.07 -14.03
CA LEU A 149 -10.56 13.75 -13.84
C LEU A 149 -9.26 13.92 -13.07
N ILE A 150 -9.12 13.23 -11.93
CA ILE A 150 -7.85 12.98 -11.27
C ILE A 150 -7.60 11.48 -11.34
N TRP A 151 -6.51 11.06 -11.97
CA TRP A 151 -6.26 9.66 -12.23
C TRP A 151 -4.84 9.25 -11.90
N ASN A 152 -4.68 8.29 -10.98
CA ASN A 152 -3.38 7.67 -10.75
C ASN A 152 -3.13 6.64 -11.87
N VAL A 153 -2.29 7.02 -12.81
CA VAL A 153 -2.03 6.29 -14.05
C VAL A 153 -1.35 4.95 -13.79
N THR A 154 -0.27 5.01 -13.04
CA THR A 154 0.55 3.81 -12.80
C THR A 154 -0.01 2.97 -11.65
N GLY A 155 -0.71 3.57 -10.71
CA GLY A 155 -1.03 2.96 -9.44
C GLY A 155 0.22 2.84 -8.56
N ASN A 156 0.01 2.39 -7.34
CA ASN A 156 1.02 2.31 -6.31
C ASN A 156 1.59 0.89 -6.23
N HIS A 157 2.73 0.76 -5.55
CA HIS A 157 3.28 -0.52 -5.10
C HIS A 157 3.91 -1.44 -6.16
N TRP A 158 4.29 -0.90 -7.33
CA TRP A 158 5.13 -1.67 -8.23
C TRP A 158 6.47 -2.01 -7.56
N PRO A 159 6.87 -3.28 -7.50
CA PRO A 159 8.10 -3.68 -6.82
C PRO A 159 9.37 -3.45 -7.64
N PHE A 160 9.25 -2.85 -8.83
CA PHE A 160 10.32 -2.56 -9.78
C PHE A 160 10.14 -1.17 -10.39
N GLU A 161 11.16 -0.69 -11.08
CA GLU A 161 11.15 0.63 -11.70
C GLU A 161 10.20 0.70 -12.91
N ILE A 162 9.62 1.89 -13.10
CA ILE A 162 8.92 2.28 -14.32
C ILE A 162 9.78 3.32 -15.01
N TYR A 163 10.34 2.96 -16.16
CA TYR A 163 11.32 3.81 -16.85
C TYR A 163 10.65 4.94 -17.61
N LYS A 164 9.48 4.71 -18.17
CA LYS A 164 8.71 5.71 -18.90
C LYS A 164 7.22 5.50 -18.71
N THR A 165 6.50 6.58 -18.41
CA THR A 165 5.05 6.59 -18.39
C THR A 165 4.53 7.59 -19.41
N ARG A 166 3.43 7.23 -20.07
CA ARG A 166 2.65 8.10 -20.94
C ARG A 166 1.18 7.99 -20.57
N PHE A 167 0.48 9.09 -20.72
CA PHE A 167 -0.96 9.13 -20.55
C PHE A 167 -1.58 10.05 -21.61
N SER A 168 -2.68 9.60 -22.21
CA SER A 168 -3.50 10.41 -23.08
C SER A 168 -4.96 10.30 -22.68
N LEU A 169 -5.65 11.44 -22.63
CA LEU A 169 -7.11 11.50 -22.50
C LEU A 169 -7.71 12.16 -23.74
N GLN A 170 -8.72 11.52 -24.28
CA GLN A 170 -9.50 12.07 -25.38
C GLN A 170 -11.00 11.84 -25.18
N PHE A 171 -11.83 12.65 -25.81
CA PHE A 171 -13.25 12.40 -25.93
C PHE A 171 -13.53 11.58 -27.18
N SER A 172 -14.43 10.62 -27.09
CA SER A 172 -14.78 9.79 -28.25
C SER A 172 -15.49 10.56 -29.39
N ASN A 173 -16.11 11.69 -29.05
CA ASN A 173 -16.94 12.48 -29.97
C ASN A 173 -16.42 13.92 -30.22
N ILE A 174 -15.27 14.29 -29.65
CA ILE A 174 -14.68 15.63 -29.79
C ILE A 174 -13.23 15.48 -30.25
N ALA A 175 -12.87 16.15 -31.33
CA ALA A 175 -11.50 16.16 -31.82
C ALA A 175 -10.70 17.32 -31.19
N GLY A 176 -9.42 17.11 -30.98
CA GLY A 176 -8.50 18.10 -30.44
C GLY A 176 -8.39 18.08 -28.91
N ASN A 177 -7.86 19.15 -28.35
CA ASN A 177 -7.64 19.29 -26.91
C ASN A 177 -8.69 20.25 -26.28
N PRO A 178 -9.78 19.73 -25.72
CA PRO A 178 -10.85 20.54 -25.13
C PRO A 178 -10.61 20.88 -23.65
N PHE A 179 -9.45 20.52 -23.09
CA PHE A 179 -9.17 20.68 -21.67
C PHE A 179 -8.79 22.13 -21.34
N SER A 180 -9.42 22.65 -20.29
CA SER A 180 -9.14 23.99 -19.76
C SER A 180 -7.94 24.01 -18.82
N GLU A 181 -7.62 22.87 -18.22
CA GLU A 181 -6.47 22.66 -17.35
C GLU A 181 -5.96 21.24 -17.49
N ILE A 182 -4.65 21.09 -17.54
CA ILE A 182 -3.94 19.82 -17.49
C ILE A 182 -2.79 19.99 -16.53
N ASP A 183 -2.67 19.10 -15.55
CA ASP A 183 -1.54 19.07 -14.62
C ASP A 183 -1.14 17.61 -14.32
N LEU A 184 0.01 17.44 -13.67
CA LEU A 184 0.50 16.13 -13.23
C LEU A 184 1.18 16.26 -11.88
N PHE A 185 1.11 15.19 -11.11
CA PHE A 185 1.76 15.06 -9.81
C PHE A 185 2.49 13.72 -9.75
N THR A 186 3.66 13.71 -9.11
CA THR A 186 4.47 12.51 -8.92
C THR A 186 5.00 12.49 -7.49
N GLY A 187 5.33 11.31 -6.98
CA GLY A 187 5.84 11.10 -5.64
C GLY A 187 4.94 10.22 -4.79
N GLU A 188 5.07 10.31 -3.47
CA GLU A 188 4.20 9.63 -2.54
C GLU A 188 2.86 10.38 -2.37
N GLU A 189 1.87 9.75 -1.75
CA GLU A 189 0.55 10.36 -1.52
C GLU A 189 0.66 11.70 -0.78
N GLY A 190 0.18 12.77 -1.43
CA GLY A 190 0.26 14.14 -0.92
C GLY A 190 1.43 14.96 -1.44
N ASP A 191 2.37 14.37 -2.15
CA ASP A 191 3.45 15.09 -2.80
C ASP A 191 2.95 15.89 -4.01
N THR A 192 3.67 16.97 -4.31
CA THR A 192 3.37 17.87 -5.43
C THR A 192 4.50 17.98 -6.43
N TYR A 193 5.37 16.95 -6.47
CA TYR A 193 6.44 16.91 -7.48
C TYR A 193 5.86 16.76 -8.88
N ARG A 194 6.61 17.21 -9.89
CA ARG A 194 6.21 17.16 -11.30
C ARG A 194 7.33 16.56 -12.14
N ASN A 195 7.54 15.26 -12.00
CA ASN A 195 8.47 14.51 -12.84
C ASN A 195 7.83 14.16 -14.19
N GLY A 196 7.48 15.17 -14.96
CA GLY A 196 6.87 14.95 -16.27
C GLY A 196 6.77 16.21 -17.09
N ARG A 197 6.19 16.07 -18.29
CA ARG A 197 5.91 17.17 -19.21
C ARG A 197 4.55 16.96 -19.87
N ILE A 198 3.86 18.06 -20.09
CA ILE A 198 2.61 18.13 -20.84
C ILE A 198 2.96 18.53 -22.26
N LEU A 199 2.50 17.78 -23.24
CA LEU A 199 2.70 18.04 -24.66
C LEU A 199 1.61 18.97 -25.19
N GLU A 200 1.83 19.58 -26.37
CA GLU A 200 0.89 20.52 -27.00
C GLU A 200 -0.49 19.87 -27.30
N ASP A 201 -0.50 18.58 -27.57
CA ASP A 201 -1.71 17.80 -27.83
C ASP A 201 -2.43 17.33 -26.55
N GLY A 202 -1.94 17.72 -25.38
CA GLY A 202 -2.51 17.37 -24.07
C GLY A 202 -2.05 16.04 -23.53
N ARG A 203 -1.17 15.30 -24.21
CA ARG A 203 -0.56 14.09 -23.65
C ARG A 203 0.43 14.43 -22.55
N ILE A 204 0.58 13.53 -21.59
CA ILE A 204 1.53 13.67 -20.49
C ILE A 204 2.56 12.55 -20.56
N GLU A 205 3.82 12.88 -20.33
CA GLU A 205 4.92 11.90 -20.25
C GLU A 205 5.77 12.15 -19.01
N SER A 206 6.26 11.04 -18.39
CA SER A 206 7.32 11.16 -17.37
C SER A 206 8.64 11.64 -17.98
N ARG A 207 9.46 12.34 -17.20
CA ARG A 207 10.83 12.73 -17.59
C ARG A 207 11.82 11.63 -17.23
N ASP A 208 11.87 11.30 -15.94
CA ASP A 208 12.82 10.36 -15.37
C ASP A 208 12.11 9.08 -14.91
N PRO A 209 12.83 7.96 -14.78
CA PRO A 209 12.32 6.75 -14.15
C PRO A 209 11.90 7.00 -12.70
N PHE A 210 10.98 6.19 -12.19
CA PHE A 210 10.52 6.27 -10.81
C PHE A 210 10.25 4.88 -10.22
N TYR A 211 10.41 4.78 -8.91
CA TYR A 211 10.24 3.55 -8.15
C TYR A 211 9.33 3.79 -6.96
N ARG A 212 8.23 3.04 -6.89
CA ARG A 212 7.21 3.14 -5.82
C ARG A 212 6.58 4.52 -5.65
N GLU A 213 6.68 5.34 -6.66
CA GLU A 213 6.05 6.65 -6.73
C GLU A 213 4.81 6.59 -7.62
N ASP A 214 3.88 7.48 -7.36
CA ASP A 214 2.66 7.63 -8.14
C ASP A 214 2.89 8.54 -9.34
N PHE A 215 2.18 8.26 -10.42
CA PHE A 215 2.05 9.18 -11.54
C PHE A 215 0.58 9.54 -11.72
N THR A 216 0.19 10.66 -11.14
CA THR A 216 -1.20 11.14 -11.11
C THR A 216 -1.37 12.29 -12.09
N VAL A 217 -2.42 12.24 -12.88
CA VAL A 217 -2.76 13.27 -13.87
C VAL A 217 -4.07 13.95 -13.49
N LEU A 218 -4.16 15.22 -13.85
CA LEU A 218 -5.34 16.04 -13.70
C LEU A 218 -5.78 16.60 -15.05
N TYR A 219 -7.03 16.41 -15.40
CA TYR A 219 -7.65 17.00 -16.59
C TYR A 219 -8.96 17.65 -16.19
N ARG A 220 -9.15 18.91 -16.56
CA ARG A 220 -10.38 19.68 -16.34
C ARG A 220 -10.98 20.10 -17.67
N TRP A 221 -12.28 20.03 -17.80
CA TRP A 221 -13.01 20.45 -18.98
C TRP A 221 -14.35 21.11 -18.63
N PRO A 222 -14.95 21.93 -19.53
CA PRO A 222 -16.27 22.49 -19.32
C PRO A 222 -17.35 21.40 -19.19
N HIS A 223 -18.22 21.50 -18.18
CA HIS A 223 -19.31 20.55 -17.96
C HIS A 223 -20.18 20.32 -19.19
N ALA A 224 -20.36 21.34 -20.03
CA ALA A 224 -21.18 21.28 -21.25
C ALA A 224 -20.74 20.14 -22.21
N LEU A 225 -19.50 19.68 -22.16
CA LEU A 225 -19.00 18.60 -23.01
C LEU A 225 -19.55 17.23 -22.62
N LEU A 226 -19.98 17.06 -21.37
CA LEU A 226 -20.59 15.84 -20.82
C LEU A 226 -21.98 16.13 -20.20
N SER A 227 -22.72 17.05 -20.76
CA SER A 227 -24.05 17.46 -20.23
C SER A 227 -25.04 16.30 -20.09
N ASN A 228 -24.91 15.26 -20.90
CA ASN A 228 -25.75 14.06 -20.87
C ASN A 228 -25.26 12.98 -19.89
N ALA A 229 -24.03 13.10 -19.38
CA ALA A 229 -23.51 12.15 -18.40
C ALA A 229 -24.14 12.42 -17.02
N SER A 230 -24.55 11.35 -16.35
CA SER A 230 -24.99 11.46 -14.96
C SER A 230 -23.81 11.94 -14.09
N ALA A 231 -24.10 12.86 -13.16
CA ALA A 231 -23.11 13.22 -12.16
C ALA A 231 -22.65 11.96 -11.42
N PRO A 232 -21.34 11.84 -11.14
CA PRO A 232 -20.84 10.74 -10.34
C PRO A 232 -21.59 10.67 -9.02
N GLN A 233 -21.99 9.46 -8.64
CA GLN A 233 -22.66 9.25 -7.37
C GLN A 233 -21.61 9.21 -6.28
N THR A 234 -21.60 10.23 -5.44
CA THR A 234 -20.81 10.24 -4.23
C THR A 234 -21.65 9.72 -3.07
N THR A 235 -21.04 9.00 -2.18
CA THR A 235 -21.73 8.49 -1.00
C THR A 235 -20.85 8.74 0.22
N ASN A 236 -21.49 9.25 1.26
CA ASN A 236 -20.81 9.30 2.55
C ASN A 236 -20.60 7.87 3.03
N ILE A 237 -19.33 7.44 3.11
CA ILE A 237 -18.96 6.06 3.54
C ILE A 237 -19.59 5.76 4.89
N PHE A 238 -19.62 6.73 5.81
CA PHE A 238 -20.22 6.57 7.13
C PHE A 238 -21.74 6.35 7.04
N SER A 239 -22.43 6.99 6.11
CA SER A 239 -23.88 6.76 5.94
C SER A 239 -24.16 5.35 5.42
N HIS A 240 -23.32 4.79 4.55
CA HIS A 240 -23.47 3.41 4.09
C HIS A 240 -23.17 2.35 5.16
N ILE A 241 -22.25 2.63 6.09
CA ILE A 241 -21.94 1.74 7.20
C ILE A 241 -22.97 1.88 8.33
N LEU A 242 -23.44 3.12 8.58
CA LEU A 242 -24.31 3.43 9.72
C LEU A 242 -25.80 3.34 9.40
N LEU A 243 -26.22 3.58 8.16
CA LEU A 243 -27.63 3.46 7.80
C LEU A 243 -27.97 2.00 7.45
N PRO A 244 -29.10 1.48 7.97
CA PRO A 244 -29.51 0.11 7.72
C PRO A 244 -29.88 -0.06 6.22
N SER A 245 -28.96 -0.58 5.45
CA SER A 245 -29.23 -1.14 4.11
C SER A 245 -29.29 -2.66 4.21
N THR A 246 -29.87 -3.33 3.20
CA THR A 246 -29.93 -4.81 3.18
C THR A 246 -28.56 -5.47 3.31
N SER A 247 -27.51 -4.85 2.80
CA SER A 247 -26.12 -5.30 2.94
C SER A 247 -25.52 -4.98 4.31
N SER A 248 -25.93 -3.89 4.96
CA SER A 248 -25.44 -3.53 6.30
C SER A 248 -26.14 -4.32 7.42
N LEU A 249 -27.31 -4.90 7.17
CA LEU A 249 -27.98 -5.78 8.14
C LEU A 249 -27.09 -6.98 8.51
N LEU A 250 -26.30 -7.51 7.60
CA LEU A 250 -25.35 -8.59 7.87
C LEU A 250 -24.26 -8.18 8.89
N ILE A 251 -23.92 -6.91 8.96
CA ILE A 251 -22.94 -6.36 9.90
C ILE A 251 -23.63 -6.01 11.24
N TRP A 252 -24.83 -5.42 11.19
CA TRP A 252 -25.54 -4.97 12.37
C TRP A 252 -26.10 -6.12 13.22
N PHE A 253 -26.51 -7.24 12.60
CA PHE A 253 -27.02 -8.38 13.35
C PHE A 253 -25.99 -8.99 14.32
N PRO A 254 -24.75 -9.30 13.92
CA PRO A 254 -23.73 -9.75 14.86
C PRO A 254 -23.40 -8.72 15.94
N CYS A 255 -23.32 -7.43 15.57
CA CYS A 255 -23.07 -6.36 16.55
C CYS A 255 -24.17 -6.26 17.59
N LEU A 256 -25.44 -6.31 17.17
CA LEU A 256 -26.59 -6.29 18.07
C LEU A 256 -26.59 -7.52 18.99
N PHE A 257 -26.26 -8.70 18.43
CA PHE A 257 -26.16 -9.93 19.21
C PHE A 257 -25.07 -9.86 20.27
N LEU A 258 -23.89 -9.30 19.93
CA LEU A 258 -22.80 -9.09 20.88
C LEU A 258 -23.19 -8.09 21.98
N VAL A 259 -23.85 -6.99 21.63
CA VAL A 259 -24.33 -6.00 22.63
C VAL A 259 -25.39 -6.62 23.53
N CYS A 260 -26.37 -7.34 22.99
CA CYS A 260 -27.39 -8.02 23.79
C CYS A 260 -26.77 -9.11 24.69
N GLY A 261 -25.82 -9.88 24.15
CA GLY A 261 -25.08 -10.89 24.92
C GLY A 261 -24.27 -10.25 26.07
N TRP A 262 -23.59 -9.12 25.77
CA TRP A 262 -22.87 -8.38 26.81
C TRP A 262 -23.79 -7.81 27.89
N LEU A 263 -24.92 -7.20 27.50
CA LEU A 263 -25.92 -6.70 28.44
C LEU A 263 -26.53 -7.83 29.31
N TYR A 264 -26.77 -9.00 28.68
CA TYR A 264 -27.25 -10.17 29.40
C TYR A 264 -26.23 -10.66 30.44
N LEU A 265 -24.96 -10.78 30.07
CA LEU A 265 -23.87 -11.16 30.96
C LEU A 265 -23.64 -10.10 32.03
N TRP A 266 -23.78 -8.82 31.70
CA TRP A 266 -23.64 -7.73 32.62
C TRP A 266 -24.76 -7.76 33.70
N LYS A 267 -26.01 -8.03 33.31
CA LYS A 267 -27.13 -8.23 34.25
C LYS A 267 -26.96 -9.46 35.12
N ARG A 268 -26.27 -10.49 34.62
CA ARG A 268 -25.98 -11.71 35.39
C ARG A 268 -24.69 -11.66 36.18
N ARG A 269 -23.94 -10.58 36.11
CA ARG A 269 -22.78 -10.42 36.98
C ARG A 269 -23.25 -10.60 38.42
N PRO A 270 -22.63 -11.53 39.21
CA PRO A 270 -22.87 -11.59 40.64
C PRO A 270 -22.56 -10.20 41.19
N GLN A 271 -23.54 -9.58 41.82
CA GLN A 271 -23.29 -8.37 42.60
C GLN A 271 -22.29 -8.81 43.65
N PHE A 272 -21.08 -8.30 43.58
CA PHE A 272 -20.16 -8.40 44.67
C PHE A 272 -20.85 -7.63 45.83
N THR A 273 -21.52 -8.35 46.72
CA THR A 273 -21.81 -7.80 48.01
C THR A 273 -20.47 -7.42 48.62
N PRO A 274 -20.27 -6.18 49.05
CA PRO A 274 -19.07 -5.85 49.77
C PRO A 274 -18.97 -6.88 50.89
N VAL A 275 -17.93 -7.72 50.81
CA VAL A 275 -17.57 -8.59 51.92
C VAL A 275 -17.31 -7.62 53.06
N ASP A 276 -18.08 -7.71 54.16
CA ASP A 276 -17.76 -6.96 55.36
C ASP A 276 -16.30 -7.22 55.67
N VAL A 277 -15.44 -6.21 55.45
CA VAL A 277 -14.02 -6.31 55.74
C VAL A 277 -13.95 -6.47 57.25
N ILE A 278 -13.83 -7.71 57.72
CA ILE A 278 -13.51 -7.99 59.10
C ILE A 278 -12.08 -7.54 59.27
N GLU A 279 -11.87 -6.38 59.88
CA GLU A 279 -10.53 -5.96 60.31
C GLU A 279 -10.03 -7.00 61.32
N THR A 280 -9.10 -7.84 60.87
CA THR A 280 -8.44 -8.80 61.75
C THR A 280 -6.98 -8.39 61.87
N ASP A 281 -6.51 -8.24 63.12
CA ASP A 281 -5.10 -7.99 63.42
C ASP A 281 -4.25 -9.25 63.24
N VAL A 282 -4.86 -10.37 62.88
CA VAL A 282 -4.19 -11.65 62.75
C VAL A 282 -4.00 -12.00 61.26
N ILE A 283 -2.78 -11.96 60.79
CA ILE A 283 -2.42 -12.43 59.46
C ILE A 283 -2.54 -13.96 59.42
N PRO A 284 -3.25 -14.57 58.46
CA PRO A 284 -3.33 -16.01 58.33
C PRO A 284 -1.91 -16.61 58.24
N PRO A 285 -1.62 -17.74 58.93
CA PRO A 285 -0.26 -18.29 59.05
C PRO A 285 0.40 -18.64 57.70
N ASP A 286 -0.39 -18.86 56.67
CA ASP A 286 0.10 -19.24 55.33
C ASP A 286 0.26 -18.04 54.37
N TYR A 287 -0.08 -16.84 54.81
CA TYR A 287 0.07 -15.64 53.99
C TYR A 287 1.52 -15.13 53.99
N THR A 288 2.01 -14.87 52.78
CA THR A 288 3.28 -14.17 52.62
C THR A 288 3.04 -12.66 52.42
N PRO A 289 4.04 -11.81 52.69
CA PRO A 289 3.92 -10.37 52.43
C PRO A 289 3.58 -10.03 50.97
N GLY A 290 4.05 -10.82 50.01
CA GLY A 290 3.71 -10.68 48.61
C GLY A 290 2.24 -11.03 48.32
N MET A 291 1.69 -12.05 48.97
CA MET A 291 0.27 -12.40 48.88
C MET A 291 -0.63 -11.30 49.46
N LEU A 292 -0.27 -10.74 50.59
CA LEU A 292 -1.01 -9.60 51.18
C LEU A 292 -1.03 -8.40 50.23
N ARG A 293 0.11 -8.17 49.56
CA ARG A 293 0.20 -7.10 48.56
C ARG A 293 -0.60 -7.40 47.31
N LEU A 294 -0.65 -8.65 46.86
CA LEU A 294 -1.46 -9.09 45.74
C LEU A 294 -2.95 -8.87 46.04
N ASP A 295 -3.40 -9.25 47.21
CA ASP A 295 -4.79 -9.08 47.63
C ASP A 295 -5.18 -7.60 47.80
N ALA A 296 -4.24 -6.77 48.32
CA ALA A 296 -4.50 -5.34 48.52
C ALA A 296 -4.46 -4.51 47.22
N LYS A 297 -3.64 -4.91 46.27
CA LYS A 297 -3.39 -4.11 45.04
C LYS A 297 -3.73 -4.82 43.74
N LEU A 298 -4.10 -6.09 43.78
CA LEU A 298 -4.34 -6.97 42.63
C LEU A 298 -3.12 -7.08 41.66
N VAL A 299 -1.91 -6.79 42.18
CA VAL A 299 -0.66 -6.86 41.41
C VAL A 299 0.43 -7.45 42.26
N TYR A 300 1.10 -8.48 41.75
CA TYR A 300 2.35 -9.02 42.31
C TYR A 300 3.52 -8.38 41.54
N ASP A 301 4.07 -7.32 42.11
CA ASP A 301 5.17 -6.53 41.55
C ASP A 301 6.52 -6.88 42.23
N ASP A 302 7.59 -6.25 41.77
CA ASP A 302 8.97 -6.43 42.29
C ASP A 302 9.02 -6.21 43.82
N LYS A 303 8.18 -5.33 44.39
CA LYS A 303 8.14 -5.09 45.81
C LYS A 303 7.48 -6.26 46.58
N GLY A 304 6.49 -6.90 45.96
CA GLY A 304 5.89 -8.12 46.50
C GLY A 304 6.92 -9.27 46.51
N PHE A 305 7.64 -9.42 45.39
CA PHE A 305 8.67 -10.42 45.27
C PHE A 305 9.83 -10.20 46.25
N CYS A 306 10.34 -8.98 46.38
CA CYS A 306 11.37 -8.65 47.36
C CYS A 306 10.94 -8.90 48.82
N ALA A 307 9.67 -8.56 49.13
CA ALA A 307 9.12 -8.81 50.46
C ALA A 307 9.04 -10.31 50.78
N ASP A 308 8.70 -11.15 49.82
CA ASP A 308 8.67 -12.61 50.01
C ASP A 308 10.10 -13.19 50.16
N ILE A 309 11.06 -12.70 49.43
CA ILE A 309 12.49 -13.07 49.62
C ILE A 309 12.95 -12.72 51.05
N VAL A 310 12.68 -11.50 51.52
CA VAL A 310 13.01 -11.08 52.89
C VAL A 310 12.33 -11.97 53.93
N ASN A 311 11.09 -12.30 53.72
CA ASN A 311 10.34 -13.22 54.63
C ASN A 311 10.96 -14.63 54.68
N LEU A 312 11.43 -15.13 53.54
CA LEU A 312 12.16 -16.43 53.48
C LEU A 312 13.53 -16.38 54.17
N ILE A 313 14.21 -15.25 54.11
CA ILE A 313 15.49 -15.03 54.82
C ILE A 313 15.21 -14.99 56.33
N VAL A 314 14.19 -14.23 56.77
CA VAL A 314 13.82 -14.13 58.19
C VAL A 314 13.36 -15.48 58.75
N LYS A 315 12.69 -16.29 57.94
CA LYS A 315 12.29 -17.66 58.28
C LYS A 315 13.46 -18.67 58.23
N GLY A 316 14.68 -18.24 57.88
CA GLY A 316 15.89 -19.09 57.81
C GLY A 316 15.88 -20.09 56.64
N LYS A 317 15.00 -19.93 55.67
CA LYS A 317 14.89 -20.82 54.51
C LYS A 317 15.87 -20.46 53.38
N ILE A 318 16.37 -19.23 53.40
CA ILE A 318 17.35 -18.72 52.42
C ILE A 318 18.40 -17.93 53.18
N HIS A 319 19.66 -18.07 52.80
CA HIS A 319 20.79 -17.23 53.24
C HIS A 319 21.31 -16.39 52.11
N LEU A 320 21.72 -15.14 52.40
CA LEU A 320 22.46 -14.28 51.53
C LEU A 320 23.97 -14.53 51.76
N GLU A 321 24.67 -14.88 50.71
CA GLU A 321 26.13 -15.02 50.74
C GLU A 321 26.73 -13.93 49.84
N ASP A 322 27.59 -13.10 50.42
CA ASP A 322 28.34 -12.09 49.66
C ASP A 322 29.53 -12.74 48.96
N GLN A 323 29.50 -12.75 47.67
CA GLN A 323 30.65 -13.18 46.87
C GLN A 323 31.62 -12.01 46.70
N TYR A 324 32.84 -12.15 47.29
CA TYR A 324 33.84 -11.10 47.49
C TYR A 324 34.39 -10.44 46.22
N ASP A 325 33.96 -10.83 45.00
CA ASP A 325 34.63 -10.37 43.79
C ASP A 325 33.74 -9.78 42.69
N LYS A 326 32.44 -9.58 42.85
CA LYS A 326 31.63 -9.03 41.73
C LYS A 326 30.38 -8.26 42.07
N ASN A 327 30.17 -7.66 43.22
CA ASN A 327 28.89 -6.98 43.52
C ASN A 327 27.62 -7.82 43.23
N GLN A 328 27.72 -9.14 43.29
CA GLN A 328 26.62 -10.06 43.10
C GLN A 328 26.33 -10.80 44.39
N GLN A 329 25.11 -10.64 44.91
CA GLN A 329 24.63 -11.41 46.04
C GLN A 329 23.98 -12.70 45.54
N ILE A 330 24.32 -13.84 46.09
CA ILE A 330 23.77 -15.15 45.75
C ILE A 330 22.77 -15.56 46.84
N LEU A 331 21.59 -15.97 46.44
CA LEU A 331 20.59 -16.56 47.33
C LEU A 331 20.82 -18.08 47.39
N ILE A 332 21.14 -18.59 48.57
CA ILE A 332 21.33 -20.02 48.78
C ILE A 332 20.13 -20.57 49.57
N CYS A 333 19.43 -21.58 49.03
CA CYS A 333 18.39 -22.31 49.72
C CYS A 333 18.96 -23.23 50.77
N VAL A 334 18.47 -23.13 51.99
CA VAL A 334 18.82 -24.04 53.06
C VAL A 334 18.00 -25.32 52.96
N ASN A 335 18.64 -26.42 52.60
CA ASN A 335 17.99 -27.71 52.50
C ASN A 335 17.91 -28.35 53.92
N GLU A 336 16.77 -28.45 54.54
CA GLU A 336 16.56 -29.05 55.86
C GLU A 336 16.86 -30.56 55.95
N GLY A 337 17.40 -31.16 54.86
CA GLY A 337 17.65 -32.62 54.79
C GLY A 337 19.11 -33.09 54.86
N ALA A 338 20.10 -32.21 54.91
CA ALA A 338 21.51 -32.62 54.96
C ALA A 338 22.03 -32.63 56.41
N THR A 339 21.68 -33.66 57.16
CA THR A 339 22.39 -34.03 58.36
C THR A 339 23.86 -34.29 58.05
N ARG A 340 24.73 -33.53 58.70
CA ARG A 340 26.16 -33.70 58.76
C ARG A 340 26.53 -35.17 58.97
N ASN A 341 27.11 -35.80 57.95
CA ASN A 341 28.04 -36.89 58.13
C ASN A 341 29.34 -36.46 57.47
N ASN A 342 30.18 -35.81 58.25
CA ASN A 342 31.62 -35.83 58.06
C ASN A 342 32.31 -35.71 59.42
N ALA A 343 32.53 -36.88 60.05
CA ALA A 343 33.61 -37.11 60.97
C ALA A 343 34.51 -38.11 60.26
N VAL A 344 35.66 -37.71 59.81
CA VAL A 344 37.04 -38.20 60.07
C VAL A 344 37.99 -37.43 59.16
#